data_ea7fd78e8658d183411b19d5b9d29a72
#
_entry.id   ea7fd78e8658d183411b19d5b9d29a72
#
_cell.length_a   1.000
_cell.length_b   1.000
_cell.length_c   1.000
_cell.angle_alpha   90.00
_cell.angle_beta   90.00
_cell.angle_gamma   90.00
#
_symmetry.space_group_name_H-M   'P 1'
#
loop_
_entity.id
_entity.type
_entity.pdbx_description
1 polymer ?
#
loop_
_entity_poly.entity_id
_entity_poly.type
_entity_poly.pdbx_seq_one_letter_code
_entity_poly.pdbx_strand_id
1 'polypeptide(L)'
;MQPTPIEGLELIRSDTPTTCVSSVHLPVLGQVTQASPDKPYLGVKLSVDPQEVTDLIIELGDDLSEPEEECPDISCGLCRTQAEKGMVEAVTRLVSLLDSPADARILAPLARREIIYRALIGETGPRMRRFASADSQAHRISKVIAVLKDRFTEPLRIRELAEQANMSESSLFHSFKQVTRMSPLQFQKKLRLHEARRLML
;
A
#
# COMPACT_ATOMS: atom_id res chain seq x y z
N MET A 1 -13.97 3.47 5.06
CA MET A 1 -12.75 2.94 5.70
C MET A 1 -12.78 3.38 7.15
N GLN A 2 -12.56 2.45 8.05
CA GLN A 2 -12.55 2.72 9.49
C GLN A 2 -11.11 2.50 9.98
N PRO A 3 -10.45 3.52 10.54
CA PRO A 3 -9.15 3.36 11.18
C PRO A 3 -9.30 2.48 12.41
N THR A 4 -8.26 1.72 12.72
CA THR A 4 -8.24 0.83 13.88
C THR A 4 -7.15 1.27 14.87
N PRO A 5 -7.16 0.80 16.13
CA PRO A 5 -6.10 1.05 17.08
C PRO A 5 -4.77 0.34 16.73
N ILE A 6 -4.77 -0.59 15.78
CA ILE A 6 -3.56 -1.24 15.28
C ILE A 6 -2.99 -0.39 14.14
N GLU A 7 -1.76 0.06 14.30
CA GLU A 7 -1.09 0.93 13.34
C GLU A 7 -1.06 0.33 11.92
N GLY A 8 -1.46 1.14 10.95
CA GLY A 8 -1.48 0.74 9.54
C GLY A 8 -2.59 -0.22 9.15
N LEU A 9 -3.47 -0.65 10.08
CA LEU A 9 -4.61 -1.51 9.81
C LEU A 9 -5.89 -0.69 9.66
N GLU A 10 -6.57 -0.83 8.53
CA GLU A 10 -7.88 -0.23 8.26
C GLU A 10 -8.87 -1.30 7.83
N LEU A 11 -10.10 -1.23 8.34
CA LEU A 11 -11.20 -2.10 7.94
C LEU A 11 -12.07 -1.39 6.90
N ILE A 12 -12.51 -2.15 5.91
CA ILE A 12 -13.38 -1.68 4.83
C ILE A 12 -14.66 -2.51 4.89
N ARG A 13 -15.79 -1.83 5.04
CA ARG A 13 -17.12 -2.43 4.92
C ARG A 13 -17.98 -1.62 3.97
N SER A 14 -18.69 -2.27 3.10
CA SER A 14 -19.69 -1.64 2.25
C SER A 14 -20.91 -2.57 2.13
N ASP A 15 -22.07 -2.05 2.50
CA ASP A 15 -23.36 -2.77 2.45
C ASP A 15 -24.10 -2.49 1.12
N THR A 16 -23.56 -1.60 0.28
CA THR A 16 -24.11 -1.25 -1.05
C THR A 16 -23.00 -1.18 -2.07
N PRO A 17 -23.31 -1.38 -3.36
CA PRO A 17 -22.37 -1.09 -4.43
C PRO A 17 -21.88 0.36 -4.34
N THR A 18 -20.58 0.58 -4.54
CA THR A 18 -20.01 1.93 -4.47
C THR A 18 -19.75 2.48 -5.87
N THR A 19 -19.87 3.79 -6.02
CA THR A 19 -19.20 4.49 -7.11
C THR A 19 -17.69 4.39 -6.90
N CYS A 20 -16.89 4.53 -7.97
CA CYS A 20 -15.43 4.39 -7.90
C CYS A 20 -14.83 5.08 -6.65
N VAL A 21 -14.26 4.27 -5.76
CA VAL A 21 -13.54 4.74 -4.58
C VAL A 21 -12.06 4.81 -4.94
N SER A 22 -11.47 5.98 -4.84
CA SER A 22 -10.03 6.12 -5.03
C SER A 22 -9.33 5.90 -3.70
N SER A 23 -8.38 4.96 -3.67
CA SER A 23 -7.45 4.87 -2.54
C SER A 23 -6.50 6.07 -2.55
N VAL A 24 -6.36 6.73 -1.40
CA VAL A 24 -5.42 7.86 -1.24
C VAL A 24 -3.96 7.39 -1.31
N HIS A 25 -3.71 6.11 -1.12
CA HIS A 25 -2.35 5.56 -1.00
C HIS A 25 -1.78 5.07 -2.33
N LEU A 26 -2.63 4.55 -3.18
CA LEU A 26 -2.36 4.31 -4.59
C LEU A 26 -3.55 4.86 -5.36
N PRO A 27 -3.37 5.49 -6.52
CA PRO A 27 -4.49 5.98 -7.32
C PRO A 27 -5.20 4.80 -7.99
N VAL A 28 -5.65 3.86 -7.18
CA VAL A 28 -6.46 2.73 -7.60
C VAL A 28 -7.91 3.16 -7.52
N LEU A 29 -8.57 3.13 -8.65
CA LEU A 29 -10.02 3.25 -8.72
C LEU A 29 -10.58 1.84 -8.48
N GLY A 30 -11.06 1.62 -7.27
CA GLY A 30 -11.78 0.40 -6.91
C GLY A 30 -13.28 0.69 -6.89
N GLN A 31 -14.08 -0.28 -7.34
CA GLN A 31 -15.53 -0.23 -7.24
C GLN A 31 -16.02 -1.53 -6.61
N VAL A 32 -16.85 -1.41 -5.59
CA VAL A 32 -17.61 -2.55 -5.08
C VAL A 32 -18.83 -2.69 -5.99
N THR A 33 -18.84 -3.72 -6.83
CA THR A 33 -19.92 -3.96 -7.80
C THR A 33 -21.10 -4.71 -7.21
N GLN A 34 -20.85 -5.52 -6.17
CA GLN A 34 -21.86 -6.33 -5.51
C GLN A 34 -21.69 -6.24 -4.00
N ALA A 35 -22.66 -5.67 -3.32
CA ALA A 35 -22.79 -5.68 -1.86
C ALA A 35 -24.25 -5.47 -1.48
N SER A 36 -24.68 -6.09 -0.37
CA SER A 36 -25.99 -5.88 0.24
C SER A 36 -25.85 -5.93 1.77
N PRO A 37 -26.85 -5.46 2.54
CA PRO A 37 -26.81 -5.56 4.00
C PRO A 37 -26.61 -7.00 4.50
N ASP A 38 -27.21 -7.99 3.80
CA ASP A 38 -27.10 -9.42 4.16
C ASP A 38 -25.77 -10.04 3.65
N LYS A 39 -25.14 -9.42 2.66
CA LYS A 39 -23.87 -9.87 2.07
C LYS A 39 -22.95 -8.68 1.81
N PRO A 40 -22.39 -8.06 2.87
CA PRO A 40 -21.55 -6.88 2.71
C PRO A 40 -20.21 -7.24 2.08
N TYR A 41 -19.62 -6.26 1.38
CA TYR A 41 -18.21 -6.33 1.03
C TYR A 41 -17.37 -6.06 2.27
N LEU A 42 -16.47 -6.98 2.58
CA LEU A 42 -15.51 -6.85 3.68
C LEU A 42 -14.09 -6.83 3.11
N GLY A 43 -13.29 -5.92 3.58
CA GLY A 43 -11.89 -5.80 3.18
C GLY A 43 -11.01 -5.36 4.34
N VAL A 44 -9.76 -5.74 4.25
CA VAL A 44 -8.70 -5.32 5.17
C VAL A 44 -7.63 -4.62 4.34
N LYS A 45 -7.22 -3.46 4.80
CA LYS A 45 -6.06 -2.74 4.24
C LYS A 45 -4.97 -2.72 5.28
N LEU A 46 -3.82 -3.25 4.93
CA LEU A 46 -2.60 -3.21 5.73
C LEU A 46 -1.57 -2.34 5.01
N SER A 47 -1.13 -1.27 5.65
CA SER A 47 -0.02 -0.44 5.16
C SER A 47 1.29 -1.10 5.56
N VAL A 48 2.17 -1.36 4.60
CA VAL A 48 3.46 -2.02 4.82
C VAL A 48 4.58 -1.01 4.61
N ASP A 49 5.49 -0.91 5.58
CA ASP A 49 6.70 -0.11 5.44
C ASP A 49 7.72 -0.89 4.60
N PRO A 50 8.34 -0.27 3.58
CA PRO A 50 9.44 -0.88 2.84
C PRO A 50 10.59 -1.38 3.73
N GLN A 51 10.84 -0.72 4.87
CA GLN A 51 11.86 -1.14 5.81
C GLN A 51 11.52 -2.49 6.45
N GLU A 52 10.25 -2.72 6.82
CA GLU A 52 9.81 -4.02 7.38
C GLU A 52 10.06 -5.17 6.37
N VAL A 53 9.87 -4.90 5.09
CA VAL A 53 10.15 -5.88 4.02
C VAL A 53 11.66 -6.10 3.88
N THR A 54 12.46 -5.04 3.90
CA THR A 54 13.92 -5.11 3.82
C THR A 54 14.50 -5.92 4.98
N ASP A 55 14.03 -5.67 6.20
CA ASP A 55 14.49 -6.37 7.40
C ASP A 55 14.17 -7.87 7.30
N LEU A 56 13.00 -8.23 6.78
CA LEU A 56 12.64 -9.63 6.53
C LEU A 56 13.49 -10.29 5.42
N ILE A 57 13.81 -9.57 4.36
CA ILE A 57 14.68 -10.06 3.28
C ILE A 57 16.08 -10.37 3.84
N ILE A 58 16.63 -9.46 4.66
CA ILE A 58 17.94 -9.64 5.28
C ILE A 58 17.95 -10.88 6.20
N GLU A 59 16.88 -11.06 6.98
CA GLU A 59 16.75 -12.18 7.91
C GLU A 59 16.59 -13.53 7.18
N LEU A 60 15.87 -13.55 6.06
CA LEU A 60 15.66 -14.76 5.25
C LEU A 60 16.90 -15.15 4.42
N GLY A 61 17.75 -14.17 4.10
CA GLY A 61 18.98 -14.42 3.35
C GLY A 61 18.73 -15.17 2.03
N ASP A 62 19.50 -16.23 1.82
CA ASP A 62 19.49 -17.04 0.58
C ASP A 62 18.26 -17.97 0.45
N ASP A 63 17.42 -18.08 1.49
CA ASP A 63 16.17 -18.88 1.43
C ASP A 63 15.10 -18.29 0.50
N LEU A 64 15.29 -17.05 0.09
CA LEU A 64 14.45 -16.43 -0.93
C LEU A 64 14.97 -16.83 -2.31
N SER A 65 14.28 -17.73 -2.98
CA SER A 65 14.54 -18.07 -4.39
C SER A 65 14.70 -16.79 -5.21
N GLU A 66 15.77 -16.70 -6.01
CA GLU A 66 15.89 -15.62 -6.99
C GLU A 66 14.64 -15.66 -7.90
N PRO A 67 14.08 -14.53 -8.25
CA PRO A 67 12.93 -14.51 -9.12
C PRO A 67 13.33 -15.11 -10.48
N GLU A 68 12.91 -16.34 -10.75
CA GLU A 68 12.90 -16.87 -12.10
C GLU A 68 11.92 -16.01 -12.90
N GLU A 69 12.47 -15.35 -13.90
CA GLU A 69 11.80 -14.59 -14.96
C GLU A 69 11.17 -13.24 -14.59
N GLU A 70 11.39 -12.33 -15.48
CA GLU A 70 10.81 -10.99 -15.50
C GLU A 70 9.28 -11.07 -15.41
N CYS A 71 8.73 -10.59 -14.30
CA CYS A 71 7.29 -10.34 -14.22
C CYS A 71 6.93 -9.34 -15.34
N PRO A 72 6.19 -9.75 -16.40
CA PRO A 72 6.07 -8.96 -17.62
C PRO A 72 5.37 -7.61 -17.45
N ASP A 73 4.78 -7.32 -16.29
CA ASP A 73 4.01 -6.08 -16.10
C ASP A 73 4.33 -5.37 -14.78
N ILE A 74 5.60 -4.96 -14.65
CA ILE A 74 6.10 -4.18 -13.51
C ILE A 74 5.61 -2.72 -13.55
N SER A 75 5.11 -2.29 -14.70
CA SER A 75 4.59 -0.94 -14.88
C SER A 75 3.27 -0.69 -14.15
N CYS A 76 2.58 -1.74 -13.69
CA CYS A 76 1.34 -1.63 -12.96
C CYS A 76 1.60 -1.70 -11.46
N GLY A 77 1.41 -0.59 -10.74
CA GLY A 77 1.54 -0.52 -9.27
C GLY A 77 0.53 -1.39 -8.50
N LEU A 78 -0.33 -2.13 -9.19
CA LEU A 78 -1.35 -3.02 -8.63
C LEU A 78 -1.13 -4.45 -9.12
N CYS A 79 -1.06 -5.39 -8.18
CA CYS A 79 -1.12 -6.82 -8.45
C CYS A 79 -2.34 -7.41 -7.77
N ARG A 80 -3.00 -8.33 -8.43
CA ARG A 80 -4.11 -9.10 -7.87
C ARG A 80 -3.70 -10.57 -7.88
N THR A 81 -3.77 -11.20 -6.71
CA THR A 81 -3.56 -12.63 -6.53
C THR A 81 -4.64 -13.20 -5.62
N GLN A 82 -4.81 -14.50 -5.64
CA GLN A 82 -5.70 -15.18 -4.73
C GLN A 82 -4.98 -15.41 -3.40
N ALA A 83 -5.63 -15.03 -2.29
CA ALA A 83 -5.06 -15.25 -0.98
C ALA A 83 -5.05 -16.73 -0.63
N GLU A 84 -3.89 -17.26 -0.29
CA GLU A 84 -3.75 -18.62 0.23
C GLU A 84 -4.36 -18.75 1.63
N LYS A 85 -4.71 -19.97 2.03
CA LYS A 85 -5.32 -20.26 3.34
C LYS A 85 -4.52 -19.67 4.51
N GLY A 86 -3.20 -19.85 4.50
CA GLY A 86 -2.33 -19.32 5.56
C GLY A 86 -2.31 -17.79 5.63
N MET A 87 -2.44 -17.10 4.49
CA MET A 87 -2.58 -15.64 4.45
C MET A 87 -3.90 -15.21 5.09
N VAL A 88 -5.00 -15.87 4.73
CA VAL A 88 -6.33 -15.57 5.29
C VAL A 88 -6.34 -15.78 6.81
N GLU A 89 -5.74 -16.87 7.30
CA GLU A 89 -5.62 -17.15 8.73
C GLU A 89 -4.80 -16.08 9.47
N ALA A 90 -3.68 -15.63 8.88
CA ALA A 90 -2.84 -14.59 9.46
C ALA A 90 -3.59 -13.24 9.55
N VAL A 91 -4.32 -12.86 8.49
CA VAL A 91 -5.14 -11.65 8.48
C VAL A 91 -6.28 -11.76 9.50
N THR A 92 -6.93 -12.92 9.60
CA THR A 92 -8.00 -13.15 10.58
C THR A 92 -7.48 -13.00 12.01
N ARG A 93 -6.29 -13.54 12.31
CA ARG A 93 -5.65 -13.34 13.62
C ARG A 93 -5.39 -11.88 13.92
N LEU A 94 -4.86 -11.13 12.95
CA LEU A 94 -4.60 -9.70 13.14
C LEU A 94 -5.89 -8.92 13.43
N VAL A 95 -6.95 -9.22 12.69
CA VAL A 95 -8.26 -8.56 12.88
C VAL A 95 -8.88 -8.93 14.23
N SER A 96 -8.79 -10.19 14.67
CA SER A 96 -9.34 -10.61 15.96
C SER A 96 -8.68 -9.93 17.17
N LEU A 97 -7.44 -9.43 17.03
CA LEU A 97 -6.78 -8.67 18.09
C LEU A 97 -7.43 -7.29 18.36
N LEU A 98 -8.32 -6.84 17.48
CA LEU A 98 -9.09 -5.60 17.73
C LEU A 98 -10.02 -5.72 18.94
N ASP A 99 -10.43 -6.95 19.28
CA ASP A 99 -11.28 -7.24 20.43
C ASP A 99 -10.49 -7.34 21.75
N SER A 100 -9.13 -7.38 21.68
CA SER A 100 -8.24 -7.54 22.84
C SER A 100 -7.10 -6.53 22.81
N PRO A 101 -7.31 -5.27 23.19
CA PRO A 101 -6.28 -4.22 23.10
C PRO A 101 -4.99 -4.52 23.86
N ALA A 102 -5.06 -5.28 24.96
CA ALA A 102 -3.89 -5.69 25.72
C ALA A 102 -3.00 -6.64 24.91
N ASP A 103 -3.60 -7.63 24.26
CA ASP A 103 -2.90 -8.60 23.42
C ASP A 103 -2.41 -7.96 22.11
N ALA A 104 -3.18 -7.02 21.58
CA ALA A 104 -2.84 -6.32 20.34
C ALA A 104 -1.46 -5.63 20.42
N ARG A 105 -1.11 -5.07 21.57
CA ARG A 105 0.19 -4.40 21.78
C ARG A 105 1.39 -5.34 21.55
N ILE A 106 1.23 -6.62 21.87
CA ILE A 106 2.30 -7.62 21.76
C ILE A 106 2.15 -8.47 20.49
N LEU A 107 0.92 -8.90 20.19
CA LEU A 107 0.70 -9.89 19.13
C LEU A 107 0.47 -9.25 17.75
N ALA A 108 0.00 -8.00 17.66
CA ALA A 108 -0.24 -7.37 16.36
C ALA A 108 1.05 -7.20 15.53
N PRO A 109 2.20 -6.79 16.10
CA PRO A 109 3.45 -6.76 15.34
C PRO A 109 3.86 -8.13 14.81
N LEU A 110 3.64 -9.20 15.57
CA LEU A 110 3.97 -10.57 15.14
C LEU A 110 3.04 -11.05 14.03
N ALA A 111 1.73 -10.84 14.17
CA ALA A 111 0.75 -11.19 13.15
C ALA A 111 0.97 -10.38 11.85
N ARG A 112 1.31 -9.08 11.97
CA ARG A 112 1.70 -8.23 10.87
C ARG A 112 2.94 -8.77 10.14
N ARG A 113 3.97 -9.14 10.90
CA ARG A 113 5.20 -9.72 10.35
C ARG A 113 4.93 -11.02 9.61
N GLU A 114 4.06 -11.89 10.13
CA GLU A 114 3.64 -13.11 9.45
C GLU A 114 2.96 -12.81 8.11
N ILE A 115 2.07 -11.81 8.05
CA ILE A 115 1.39 -11.40 6.81
C ILE A 115 2.42 -10.94 5.77
N ILE A 116 3.37 -10.10 6.17
CA ILE A 116 4.43 -9.59 5.28
C ILE A 116 5.30 -10.75 4.78
N TYR A 117 5.70 -11.66 5.69
CA TYR A 117 6.47 -12.84 5.34
C TYR A 117 5.74 -13.72 4.30
N ARG A 118 4.45 -14.03 4.53
CA ARG A 118 3.65 -14.84 3.60
C ARG A 118 3.50 -14.16 2.24
N ALA A 119 3.32 -12.84 2.22
CA ALA A 119 3.29 -12.08 0.99
C ALA A 119 4.65 -12.08 0.25
N LEU A 120 5.77 -12.09 1.01
CA LEU A 120 7.12 -12.07 0.47
C LEU A 120 7.55 -13.42 -0.15
N ILE A 121 7.09 -14.55 0.42
CA ILE A 121 7.37 -15.88 -0.13
C ILE A 121 6.34 -16.34 -1.19
N GLY A 122 5.17 -15.70 -1.25
CA GLY A 122 4.11 -16.02 -2.22
C GLY A 122 4.31 -15.32 -3.57
N GLU A 123 3.30 -15.40 -4.43
CA GLU A 123 3.30 -14.81 -5.79
C GLU A 123 3.62 -13.31 -5.82
N THR A 124 3.34 -12.58 -4.74
CA THR A 124 3.63 -11.16 -4.62
C THR A 124 5.09 -10.86 -4.25
N GLY A 125 5.83 -11.87 -3.82
CA GLY A 125 7.18 -11.74 -3.27
C GLY A 125 8.19 -11.01 -4.17
N PRO A 126 8.34 -11.39 -5.44
CA PRO A 126 9.26 -10.70 -6.35
C PRO A 126 8.98 -9.19 -6.46
N ARG A 127 7.71 -8.80 -6.44
CA ARG A 127 7.30 -7.38 -6.45
C ARG A 127 7.61 -6.68 -5.14
N MET A 128 7.36 -7.35 -4.01
CA MET A 128 7.69 -6.79 -2.69
C MET A 128 9.19 -6.59 -2.51
N ARG A 129 10.01 -7.55 -2.91
CA ARG A 129 11.48 -7.42 -2.89
C ARG A 129 11.95 -6.24 -3.73
N ARG A 130 11.41 -6.10 -4.94
CA ARG A 130 11.74 -4.98 -5.81
C ARG A 130 11.28 -3.64 -5.26
N PHE A 131 10.10 -3.59 -4.61
CA PHE A 131 9.60 -2.39 -3.94
C PHE A 131 10.50 -1.99 -2.76
N ALA A 132 10.96 -2.95 -1.99
CA ALA A 132 11.78 -2.74 -0.80
C ALA A 132 13.24 -2.40 -1.12
N SER A 133 13.75 -2.77 -2.32
CA SER A 133 15.13 -2.45 -2.66
C SER A 133 15.35 -0.94 -2.69
N ALA A 134 16.36 -0.46 -1.95
CA ALA A 134 16.65 0.98 -1.79
C ALA A 134 16.88 1.70 -3.13
N ASP A 135 17.38 0.95 -4.13
CA ASP A 135 17.62 1.45 -5.48
C ASP A 135 16.40 1.33 -6.40
N SER A 136 15.29 0.71 -5.93
CA SER A 136 14.13 0.58 -6.77
C SER A 136 13.49 1.94 -7.05
N GLN A 137 13.12 2.13 -8.29
CA GLN A 137 12.36 3.29 -8.74
C GLN A 137 11.05 3.44 -7.95
N ALA A 138 10.41 2.31 -7.60
CA ALA A 138 9.20 2.27 -6.78
C ALA A 138 9.43 2.79 -5.36
N HIS A 139 10.55 2.43 -4.72
CA HIS A 139 10.91 2.93 -3.39
C HIS A 139 11.15 4.45 -3.40
N ARG A 140 11.86 4.96 -4.40
CA ARG A 140 12.07 6.42 -4.56
C ARG A 140 10.75 7.15 -4.75
N ILE A 141 9.83 6.59 -5.54
CA ILE A 141 8.51 7.19 -5.75
C ILE A 141 7.63 7.08 -4.51
N SER A 142 7.73 6.00 -3.70
CA SER A 142 7.00 5.91 -2.45
C SER A 142 7.38 7.01 -1.44
N LYS A 143 8.67 7.38 -1.38
CA LYS A 143 9.12 8.55 -0.58
C LYS A 143 8.48 9.85 -1.07
N VAL A 144 8.45 10.07 -2.38
CA VAL A 144 7.77 11.26 -2.95
C VAL A 144 6.28 11.27 -2.62
N ILE A 145 5.61 10.12 -2.70
CA ILE A 145 4.20 10.00 -2.34
C ILE A 145 3.99 10.33 -0.84
N ALA A 146 4.86 9.87 0.04
CA ALA A 146 4.79 10.17 1.46
C ALA A 146 4.89 11.68 1.72
N VAL A 147 5.88 12.35 1.12
CA VAL A 147 6.04 13.82 1.21
C VAL A 147 4.83 14.56 0.68
N LEU A 148 4.28 14.12 -0.47
CA LEU A 148 3.09 14.73 -1.04
C LEU A 148 1.86 14.60 -0.14
N LYS A 149 1.73 13.51 0.60
CA LYS A 149 0.63 13.31 1.55
C LYS A 149 0.78 14.18 2.79
N ASP A 150 1.99 14.31 3.29
CA ASP A 150 2.27 15.12 4.47
C ASP A 150 2.11 16.62 4.17
N ARG A 151 2.54 17.05 2.99
CA ARG A 151 2.61 18.46 2.60
C ARG A 151 1.67 18.83 1.43
N PHE A 152 0.55 18.12 1.27
CA PHE A 152 -0.35 18.33 0.11
C PHE A 152 -0.98 19.72 0.05
N THR A 153 -1.07 20.43 1.17
CA THR A 153 -1.59 21.82 1.25
C THR A 153 -0.59 22.85 0.75
N GLU A 154 0.71 22.54 0.75
CA GLU A 154 1.77 23.46 0.36
C GLU A 154 1.93 23.53 -1.17
N PRO A 155 2.54 24.62 -1.70
CA PRO A 155 2.91 24.69 -3.10
C PRO A 155 3.90 23.58 -3.46
N LEU A 156 3.62 22.84 -4.53
CA LEU A 156 4.47 21.76 -5.02
C LEU A 156 5.69 22.31 -5.75
N ARG A 157 6.88 21.92 -5.31
CA ARG A 157 8.14 22.20 -5.99
C ARG A 157 8.75 20.88 -6.50
N ILE A 158 8.60 20.63 -7.79
CA ILE A 158 9.04 19.39 -8.43
C ILE A 158 10.53 19.14 -8.20
N ARG A 159 11.32 20.18 -8.25
CA ARG A 159 12.77 20.11 -8.03
C ARG A 159 13.10 19.55 -6.64
N GLU A 160 12.46 20.05 -5.60
CA GLU A 160 12.67 19.58 -4.22
C GLU A 160 12.30 18.10 -4.07
N LEU A 161 11.19 17.67 -4.69
CA LEU A 161 10.78 16.26 -4.69
C LEU A 161 11.78 15.36 -5.43
N ALA A 162 12.32 15.84 -6.53
CA ALA A 162 13.32 15.11 -7.33
C ALA A 162 14.64 14.95 -6.55
N GLU A 163 15.09 16.02 -5.89
CA GLU A 163 16.28 16.00 -5.02
C GLU A 163 16.10 15.00 -3.84
N GLN A 164 14.94 15.02 -3.17
CA GLN A 164 14.65 14.08 -2.07
C GLN A 164 14.60 12.61 -2.51
N ALA A 165 14.20 12.37 -3.77
CA ALA A 165 14.15 11.02 -4.34
C ALA A 165 15.49 10.61 -5.00
N ASN A 166 16.52 11.45 -5.00
CA ASN A 166 17.76 11.27 -5.77
C ASN A 166 17.48 10.97 -7.25
N MET A 167 16.63 11.80 -7.88
CA MET A 167 16.21 11.66 -9.27
C MET A 167 16.32 12.99 -9.99
N SER A 168 16.45 12.95 -11.34
CA SER A 168 16.18 14.13 -12.14
C SER A 168 14.67 14.42 -12.21
N GLU A 169 14.27 15.66 -12.46
CA GLU A 169 12.85 16.03 -12.60
C GLU A 169 12.15 15.19 -13.67
N SER A 170 12.79 14.98 -14.81
CA SER A 170 12.26 14.16 -15.91
C SER A 170 12.07 12.70 -15.49
N SER A 171 13.06 12.11 -14.80
CA SER A 171 12.97 10.74 -14.27
C SER A 171 11.87 10.63 -13.22
N LEU A 172 11.75 11.62 -12.33
CA LEU A 172 10.67 11.68 -11.37
C LEU A 172 9.29 11.68 -12.04
N PHE A 173 9.07 12.54 -13.03
CA PHE A 173 7.79 12.60 -13.75
C PHE A 173 7.45 11.27 -14.43
N HIS A 174 8.42 10.69 -15.13
CA HIS A 174 8.21 9.41 -15.82
C HIS A 174 7.88 8.29 -14.85
N SER A 175 8.68 8.10 -13.82
CA SER A 175 8.53 7.06 -12.82
C SER A 175 7.28 7.25 -11.98
N PHE A 176 6.99 8.47 -11.58
CA PHE A 176 5.79 8.78 -10.82
C PHE A 176 4.53 8.45 -11.61
N LYS A 177 4.52 8.78 -12.92
CA LYS A 177 3.41 8.46 -13.82
C LYS A 177 3.29 6.95 -14.06
N GLN A 178 4.41 6.23 -14.16
CA GLN A 178 4.38 4.76 -14.26
C GLN A 178 3.74 4.12 -13.03
N VAL A 179 4.16 4.52 -11.83
CA VAL A 179 3.69 3.93 -10.56
C VAL A 179 2.25 4.36 -10.23
N THR A 180 1.95 5.66 -10.39
CA THR A 180 0.68 6.25 -9.91
C THR A 180 -0.37 6.48 -11.01
N ARG A 181 0.01 6.30 -12.30
CA ARG A 181 -0.81 6.59 -13.49
C ARG A 181 -1.21 8.06 -13.62
N MET A 182 -0.59 8.94 -12.86
CA MET A 182 -0.83 10.39 -12.93
C MET A 182 0.46 11.18 -12.63
N SER A 183 0.47 12.48 -12.98
CA SER A 183 1.60 13.34 -12.63
C SER A 183 1.58 13.71 -11.14
N PRO A 184 2.72 14.14 -10.55
CA PRO A 184 2.76 14.62 -9.16
C PRO A 184 1.76 15.74 -8.86
N LEU A 185 1.57 16.67 -9.78
CA LEU A 185 0.58 17.75 -9.66
C LEU A 185 -0.86 17.25 -9.65
N GLN A 186 -1.20 16.30 -10.53
CA GLN A 186 -2.51 15.68 -10.55
C GLN A 186 -2.78 14.89 -9.26
N PHE A 187 -1.76 14.21 -8.74
CA PHE A 187 -1.84 13.48 -7.49
C PHE A 187 -2.09 14.43 -6.31
N GLN A 188 -1.33 15.53 -6.19
CA GLN A 188 -1.56 16.53 -5.16
C GLN A 188 -2.97 17.14 -5.25
N LYS A 189 -3.42 17.50 -6.47
CA LYS A 189 -4.79 18.02 -6.67
C LYS A 189 -5.85 17.03 -6.20
N LYS A 190 -5.63 15.74 -6.43
CA LYS A 190 -6.54 14.69 -5.99
C LYS A 190 -6.57 14.56 -4.47
N LEU A 191 -5.41 14.66 -3.79
CA LEU A 191 -5.33 14.68 -2.33
C LEU A 191 -6.11 15.86 -1.74
N ARG A 192 -5.92 17.07 -2.28
CA ARG A 192 -6.65 18.27 -1.87
C ARG A 192 -8.15 18.12 -2.05
N LEU A 193 -8.59 17.59 -3.17
CA LEU A 193 -10.01 17.37 -3.46
C LEU A 193 -10.63 16.34 -2.51
N HIS A 194 -9.88 15.27 -2.20
CA HIS A 194 -10.34 14.25 -1.26
C HIS A 194 -10.52 14.81 0.14
N GLU A 195 -9.55 15.59 0.61
CA GLU A 195 -9.62 16.22 1.92
C GLU A 195 -10.75 17.27 2.00
N ALA A 196 -10.93 18.08 0.95
CA ALA A 196 -12.04 19.00 0.88
C ALA A 196 -13.41 18.28 0.97
N ARG A 197 -13.55 17.14 0.29
CA ARG A 197 -14.78 16.32 0.41
C ARG A 197 -14.97 15.75 1.81
N ARG A 198 -13.89 15.33 2.47
CA ARG A 198 -13.94 14.81 3.85
C ARG A 198 -14.39 15.87 4.84
N LEU A 199 -14.02 17.13 4.61
CA LEU A 199 -14.38 18.26 5.49
C LEU A 199 -15.79 18.80 5.25
N MET A 200 -16.41 18.44 4.10
CA MET A 200 -17.78 18.88 3.76
C MET A 200 -18.87 17.85 4.13
N LEU A 201 -18.48 16.65 4.55
CA LEU A 201 -19.36 15.56 5.00
C LEU A 201 -19.31 15.38 6.52
#